data_adbcf12945924a6ed6d69c290e3fd514
#
_entry.id   adbcf12945924a6ed6d69c290e3fd514
#
_cell.length_a   1.000
_cell.length_b   1.000
_cell.length_c   1.000
_cell.angle_alpha   90.00
_cell.angle_beta   90.00
_cell.angle_gamma   90.00
#
_symmetry.space_group_name_H-M   'P 1'
#
loop_
_entity.id
_entity.type
_entity.pdbx_description
1 polymer ?
#
loop_
_entity_poly.entity_id
_entity_poly.type
_entity_poly.pdbx_seq_one_letter_code
_entity_poly.pdbx_strand_id
1 'polypeptide(L)'
;MATDDIAALERLKYRYLRTLDTKAWDEFAACFVPNATADYNGLAFGDREALVGYMRDNLSEGVLTMHHAHHPEIDLDASDPDRASATWYLHDKVIVDAFRYALEGGAIYTDRYVRTAEGWRIQHTGYRRTFELTWNLDDPGGVTVHGPEARSRH
;
A
#
# COMPACT_ATOMS: atom_id res chain seq x y z
N MET A 1 18.56 -9.67 15.74
CA MET A 1 19.54 -8.65 15.34
C MET A 1 19.19 -8.16 13.95
N ALA A 2 20.07 -7.60 13.14
CA ALA A 2 19.71 -7.00 11.83
C ALA A 2 18.87 -7.93 10.93
N THR A 3 19.22 -9.20 10.85
CA THR A 3 18.45 -10.20 10.08
C THR A 3 17.04 -10.41 10.64
N ASP A 4 16.88 -10.35 11.95
CA ASP A 4 15.56 -10.51 12.61
C ASP A 4 14.70 -9.27 12.37
N ASP A 5 15.30 -8.09 12.33
CA ASP A 5 14.61 -6.84 12.04
C ASP A 5 14.13 -6.78 10.58
N ILE A 6 14.97 -7.20 9.63
CA ILE A 6 14.57 -7.29 8.22
C ILE A 6 13.38 -8.23 8.07
N ALA A 7 13.45 -9.44 8.65
CA ALA A 7 12.35 -10.40 8.61
C ALA A 7 11.07 -9.85 9.27
N ALA A 8 11.21 -9.08 10.36
CA ALA A 8 10.06 -8.45 11.03
C ALA A 8 9.41 -7.36 10.15
N LEU A 9 10.21 -6.56 9.45
CA LEU A 9 9.75 -5.53 8.52
C LEU A 9 9.05 -6.14 7.29
N GLU A 10 9.62 -7.24 6.76
CA GLU A 10 8.97 -8.00 5.68
C GLU A 10 7.61 -8.54 6.13
N ARG A 11 7.53 -9.15 7.31
CA ARG A 11 6.27 -9.67 7.86
C ARG A 11 5.25 -8.56 8.12
N LEU A 12 5.70 -7.38 8.52
CA LEU A 12 4.83 -6.21 8.68
C LEU A 12 4.21 -5.79 7.33
N LYS A 13 5.03 -5.74 6.27
CA LYS A 13 4.52 -5.43 4.91
C LYS A 13 3.55 -6.52 4.41
N TYR A 14 3.85 -7.79 4.63
CA TYR A 14 2.94 -8.89 4.25
C TYR A 14 1.59 -8.78 4.98
N ARG A 15 1.61 -8.44 6.28
CA ARG A 15 0.40 -8.19 7.05
C ARG A 15 -0.40 -7.02 6.49
N TYR A 16 0.26 -5.90 6.23
CA TYR A 16 -0.35 -4.72 5.62
C TYR A 16 -1.13 -5.08 4.33
N LEU A 17 -0.48 -5.77 3.39
CA LEU A 17 -1.11 -6.16 2.12
C LEU A 17 -2.27 -7.14 2.32
N ARG A 18 -2.05 -8.18 3.12
CA ARG A 18 -3.08 -9.20 3.39
C ARG A 18 -4.30 -8.61 4.09
N THR A 19 -4.11 -7.76 5.09
CA THR A 19 -5.22 -7.18 5.85
C THR A 19 -6.00 -6.15 5.03
N LEU A 20 -5.34 -5.46 4.11
CA LEU A 20 -5.98 -4.60 3.12
C LEU A 20 -6.87 -5.43 2.18
N ASP A 21 -6.34 -6.50 1.60
CA ASP A 21 -7.08 -7.34 0.65
C ASP A 21 -8.23 -8.12 1.32
N THR A 22 -8.05 -8.55 2.56
CA THR A 22 -9.08 -9.25 3.33
C THR A 22 -10.03 -8.31 4.10
N LYS A 23 -9.80 -6.99 4.00
CA LYS A 23 -10.62 -5.96 4.68
C LYS A 23 -10.66 -6.12 6.20
N ALA A 24 -9.58 -6.66 6.77
CA ALA A 24 -9.40 -6.82 8.22
C ALA A 24 -8.91 -5.48 8.82
N TRP A 25 -9.81 -4.50 8.91
CA TRP A 25 -9.47 -3.09 9.16
C TRP A 25 -8.79 -2.83 10.49
N ASP A 26 -9.12 -3.57 11.54
CA ASP A 26 -8.46 -3.43 12.85
C ASP A 26 -7.02 -3.93 12.81
N GLU A 27 -6.77 -5.06 12.13
CA GLU A 27 -5.42 -5.59 11.91
C GLU A 27 -4.63 -4.70 10.93
N PHE A 28 -5.29 -4.14 9.92
CA PHE A 28 -4.68 -3.17 9.01
C PHE A 28 -4.24 -1.92 9.78
N ALA A 29 -5.11 -1.34 10.60
CA ALA A 29 -4.79 -0.20 11.46
C ALA A 29 -3.61 -0.49 12.40
N ALA A 30 -3.52 -1.71 12.95
CA ALA A 30 -2.44 -2.13 13.83
C ALA A 30 -1.06 -2.19 13.15
N CYS A 31 -0.99 -2.14 11.82
CA CYS A 31 0.28 -2.03 11.10
C CYS A 31 0.94 -0.65 11.26
N PHE A 32 0.21 0.38 11.68
CA PHE A 32 0.63 1.77 11.68
C PHE A 32 0.76 2.35 13.09
N VAL A 33 1.65 3.34 13.23
CA VAL A 33 1.56 4.24 14.39
C VAL A 33 0.38 5.20 14.23
N PRO A 34 -0.17 5.79 15.33
CA PRO A 34 -1.34 6.67 15.25
C PRO A 34 -1.17 7.89 14.34
N ASN A 35 0.02 8.46 14.29
CA ASN A 35 0.37 9.61 13.45
C ASN A 35 1.05 9.22 12.13
N ALA A 36 0.83 7.99 11.66
CA ALA A 36 1.35 7.54 10.38
C ALA A 36 0.73 8.34 9.23
N THR A 37 1.56 8.67 8.26
CA THR A 37 1.14 9.34 7.02
C THR A 37 1.13 8.38 5.83
N ALA A 38 0.35 8.70 4.81
CA ALA A 38 0.38 7.96 3.56
C ALA A 38 0.23 8.89 2.36
N ASP A 39 0.77 8.48 1.21
CA ASP A 39 0.59 9.16 -0.08
C ASP A 39 0.53 8.13 -1.21
N TYR A 40 -0.66 7.83 -1.65
CA TYR A 40 -0.91 6.87 -2.73
C TYR A 40 -1.07 7.61 -4.06
N ASN A 41 0.04 7.81 -4.75
CA ASN A 41 0.09 8.47 -6.06
C ASN A 41 -0.60 9.84 -6.07
N GLY A 42 -0.39 10.63 -4.99
CA GLY A 42 -0.97 11.96 -4.81
C GLY A 42 -2.21 12.02 -3.90
N LEU A 43 -2.76 10.88 -3.53
CA LEU A 43 -3.82 10.80 -2.51
C LEU A 43 -3.17 10.70 -1.13
N ALA A 44 -3.16 11.80 -0.39
CA ALA A 44 -2.43 11.95 0.85
C ALA A 44 -3.32 11.85 2.10
N PHE A 45 -2.77 11.25 3.15
CA PHE A 45 -3.41 11.12 4.47
C PHE A 45 -2.45 11.58 5.57
N GLY A 46 -2.98 12.37 6.50
CA GLY A 46 -2.20 12.97 7.58
C GLY A 46 -2.05 12.11 8.83
N ASP A 47 -2.89 11.10 8.99
CA ASP A 47 -2.84 10.17 10.12
C ASP A 47 -3.47 8.82 9.78
N ARG A 48 -3.32 7.86 10.69
CA ARG A 48 -3.84 6.49 10.57
C ARG A 48 -5.37 6.45 10.46
N GLU A 49 -6.06 7.28 11.23
CA GLU A 49 -7.53 7.27 11.27
C GLU A 49 -8.11 7.68 9.92
N ALA A 50 -7.59 8.76 9.34
CA ALA A 50 -7.98 9.23 8.01
C ALA A 50 -7.70 8.18 6.92
N LEU A 51 -6.51 7.54 6.97
CA LEU A 51 -6.14 6.48 6.04
C LEU A 51 -7.07 5.27 6.14
N VAL A 52 -7.23 4.71 7.33
CA VAL A 52 -8.03 3.48 7.53
C VAL A 52 -9.51 3.74 7.25
N GLY A 53 -10.03 4.90 7.64
CA GLY A 53 -11.38 5.32 7.32
C GLY A 53 -11.63 5.37 5.83
N TYR A 54 -10.74 6.03 5.08
CA TYR A 54 -10.84 6.08 3.62
C TYR A 54 -10.81 4.68 2.97
N MET A 55 -9.89 3.81 3.40
CA MET A 55 -9.79 2.46 2.85
C MET A 55 -11.04 1.64 3.15
N ARG A 56 -11.55 1.71 4.37
CA ARG A 56 -12.81 1.05 4.75
C ARG A 56 -13.99 1.49 3.90
N ASP A 57 -14.09 2.79 3.64
CA ASP A 57 -15.23 3.36 2.91
C ASP A 57 -15.15 3.09 1.40
N ASN A 58 -13.94 3.02 0.84
CA ASN A 58 -13.72 2.92 -0.62
C ASN A 58 -13.35 1.52 -1.10
N LEU A 59 -12.87 0.64 -0.22
CA LEU A 59 -12.57 -0.77 -0.52
C LEU A 59 -13.54 -1.71 0.21
N SER A 60 -14.81 -1.35 0.25
CA SER A 60 -15.90 -2.11 0.87
C SER A 60 -16.21 -3.42 0.13
N GLU A 61 -17.21 -4.14 0.59
CA GLU A 61 -17.73 -5.32 -0.11
C GLU A 61 -18.09 -4.99 -1.56
N GLY A 62 -17.73 -5.88 -2.50
CA GLY A 62 -17.90 -5.65 -3.94
C GLY A 62 -16.72 -4.99 -4.63
N VAL A 63 -15.73 -4.50 -3.87
CA VAL A 63 -14.44 -4.09 -4.40
C VAL A 63 -13.42 -5.18 -4.10
N LEU A 64 -13.01 -5.90 -5.13
CA LEU A 64 -12.03 -6.98 -5.01
C LEU A 64 -10.63 -6.41 -5.27
N THR A 65 -9.69 -6.72 -4.40
CA THR A 65 -8.31 -6.24 -4.54
C THR A 65 -7.30 -7.35 -4.37
N MET A 66 -6.21 -7.21 -5.07
CA MET A 66 -5.00 -8.04 -4.94
C MET A 66 -3.79 -7.11 -4.90
N HIS A 67 -3.03 -7.16 -3.82
CA HIS A 67 -1.80 -6.37 -3.69
C HIS A 67 -0.63 -7.31 -3.45
N HIS A 68 0.37 -7.27 -4.33
CA HIS A 68 1.63 -7.96 -4.16
C HIS A 68 2.77 -6.96 -4.06
N ALA A 69 3.60 -7.08 -3.03
CA ALA A 69 4.87 -6.37 -2.95
C ALA A 69 6.03 -7.35 -3.17
N HIS A 70 6.98 -6.93 -3.98
CA HIS A 70 8.11 -7.75 -4.41
C HIS A 70 9.42 -7.02 -4.20
N HIS A 71 10.52 -7.78 -4.17
CA HIS A 71 11.90 -7.30 -4.26
C HIS A 71 12.20 -6.14 -3.30
N PRO A 72 12.07 -6.33 -1.98
CA PRO A 72 12.33 -5.26 -1.02
C PRO A 72 13.80 -4.88 -1.00
N GLU A 73 14.04 -3.58 -0.95
CA GLU A 73 15.31 -2.99 -0.54
C GLU A 73 15.05 -2.36 0.82
N ILE A 74 15.54 -3.00 1.89
CA ILE A 74 15.29 -2.58 3.29
C ILE A 74 16.59 -2.08 3.90
N ASP A 75 16.57 -0.83 4.37
CA ASP A 75 17.68 -0.15 5.02
C ASP A 75 17.37 0.11 6.49
N LEU A 76 18.16 -0.49 7.39
CA LEU A 76 18.16 -0.13 8.80
C LEU A 76 18.97 1.14 8.99
N ASP A 77 18.45 2.10 9.74
CA ASP A 77 19.16 3.36 9.99
C ASP A 77 20.39 3.11 10.88
N ALA A 78 21.58 3.41 10.36
CA ALA A 78 22.83 3.21 11.10
C ALA A 78 22.98 4.15 12.31
N SER A 79 22.24 5.27 12.35
CA SER A 79 22.28 6.27 13.42
C SER A 79 21.15 6.11 14.43
N ASP A 80 20.09 5.42 14.09
CA ASP A 80 18.92 5.19 14.94
C ASP A 80 18.40 3.75 14.77
N PRO A 81 18.69 2.83 15.71
CA PRO A 81 18.29 1.42 15.60
C PRO A 81 16.76 1.20 15.63
N ASP A 82 16.00 2.23 15.95
CA ASP A 82 14.54 2.19 15.99
C ASP A 82 13.88 2.73 14.72
N ARG A 83 14.69 2.96 13.66
CA ARG A 83 14.21 3.43 12.36
C ARG A 83 14.70 2.56 11.21
N ALA A 84 13.83 2.46 10.20
CA ALA A 84 14.15 1.79 8.96
C ALA A 84 13.36 2.41 7.80
N SER A 85 13.83 2.18 6.59
CA SER A 85 13.11 2.51 5.36
C SER A 85 13.12 1.33 4.41
N ALA A 86 12.19 1.32 3.46
CA ALA A 86 12.20 0.32 2.40
C ALA A 86 11.59 0.84 1.10
N THR A 87 12.08 0.28 0.02
CA THR A 87 11.50 0.37 -1.30
C THR A 87 10.95 -1.00 -1.72
N TRP A 88 9.73 -1.04 -2.26
CA TRP A 88 9.08 -2.27 -2.72
C TRP A 88 8.50 -2.08 -4.10
N TYR A 89 8.55 -3.12 -4.93
CA TYR A 89 7.69 -3.18 -6.11
C TYR A 89 6.26 -3.52 -5.69
N LEU A 90 5.30 -2.76 -6.22
CA LEU A 90 3.88 -3.08 -6.13
C LEU A 90 3.37 -3.61 -7.47
N HIS A 91 2.67 -4.72 -7.43
CA HIS A 91 1.75 -5.17 -8.46
C HIS A 91 0.37 -5.28 -7.82
N ASP A 92 -0.60 -4.57 -8.33
CA ASP A 92 -1.95 -4.60 -7.79
C ASP A 92 -3.02 -4.73 -8.87
N LYS A 93 -4.15 -5.26 -8.45
CA LYS A 93 -5.36 -5.34 -9.25
C LYS A 93 -6.56 -4.96 -8.40
N VAL A 94 -7.43 -4.13 -8.95
CA VAL A 94 -8.67 -3.70 -8.31
C VAL A 94 -9.82 -3.99 -9.28
N ILE A 95 -10.86 -4.63 -8.80
CA ILE A 95 -12.08 -4.92 -9.55
C ILE A 95 -13.26 -4.31 -8.80
N VAL A 96 -13.99 -3.42 -9.46
CA VAL A 96 -15.19 -2.77 -8.93
C VAL A 96 -16.37 -3.26 -9.77
N ASP A 97 -16.99 -4.36 -9.34
CA ASP A 97 -18.04 -5.03 -10.12
C ASP A 97 -19.27 -4.13 -10.35
N ALA A 98 -19.65 -3.35 -9.33
CA ALA A 98 -20.77 -2.42 -9.42
C ALA A 98 -20.62 -1.37 -10.55
N PHE A 99 -19.40 -1.00 -10.88
CA PHE A 99 -19.09 -0.04 -11.96
C PHE A 99 -18.53 -0.72 -13.22
N ARG A 100 -18.51 -2.05 -13.25
CA ARG A 100 -17.94 -2.83 -14.34
C ARG A 100 -16.53 -2.38 -14.72
N TYR A 101 -15.72 -2.02 -13.72
CA TYR A 101 -14.42 -1.41 -13.86
C TYR A 101 -13.33 -2.29 -13.26
N ALA A 102 -12.21 -2.36 -13.93
CA ALA A 102 -11.01 -3.00 -13.41
C ALA A 102 -9.75 -2.17 -13.70
N LEU A 103 -8.81 -2.31 -12.79
CA LEU A 103 -7.49 -1.69 -12.86
C LEU A 103 -6.43 -2.74 -12.53
N GLU A 104 -5.30 -2.67 -13.22
CA GLU A 104 -4.10 -3.42 -12.88
C GLU A 104 -2.89 -2.53 -13.10
N GLY A 105 -1.91 -2.57 -12.21
CA GLY A 105 -0.76 -1.69 -12.36
C GLY A 105 0.49 -2.12 -11.63
N GLY A 106 1.56 -1.41 -11.98
CA GLY A 106 2.84 -1.44 -11.30
C GLY A 106 3.10 -0.11 -10.59
N ALA A 107 3.79 -0.17 -9.48
CA ALA A 107 4.22 1.01 -8.73
C ALA A 107 5.47 0.71 -7.90
N ILE A 108 6.05 1.76 -7.34
CA ILE A 108 7.13 1.65 -6.37
C ILE A 108 6.65 2.25 -5.06
N TYR A 109 6.63 1.43 -4.00
CA TYR A 109 6.42 1.87 -2.63
C TYR A 109 7.68 2.52 -2.07
N THR A 110 7.49 3.53 -1.25
CA THR A 110 8.48 4.06 -0.33
C THR A 110 7.88 4.05 1.07
N ASP A 111 8.47 3.25 1.96
CA ASP A 111 8.00 3.09 3.32
C ASP A 111 9.03 3.60 4.32
N ARG A 112 8.57 4.14 5.45
CA ARG A 112 9.36 4.41 6.65
C ARG A 112 8.73 3.70 7.83
N TYR A 113 9.60 3.15 8.67
CA TYR A 113 9.20 2.35 9.83
C TYR A 113 9.81 2.90 11.10
N VAL A 114 9.13 2.66 12.21
CA VAL A 114 9.62 2.95 13.55
C VAL A 114 9.38 1.76 14.47
N ARG A 115 10.35 1.48 15.33
CA ARG A 115 10.21 0.47 16.38
C ARG A 115 9.44 1.06 17.55
N THR A 116 8.44 0.34 18.01
CA THR A 116 7.63 0.67 19.18
C THR A 116 7.79 -0.41 20.25
N ALA A 117 7.20 -0.21 21.43
CA ALA A 117 7.16 -1.24 22.46
C ALA A 117 6.49 -2.54 22.00
N GLU A 118 5.63 -2.46 20.98
CA GLU A 118 4.91 -3.59 20.39
C GLU A 118 5.56 -4.13 19.10
N GLY A 119 6.78 -3.69 18.77
CA GLY A 119 7.51 -4.06 17.56
C GLY A 119 7.44 -3.00 16.46
N TRP A 120 7.91 -3.35 15.29
CA TRP A 120 7.95 -2.44 14.14
C TRP A 120 6.55 -2.04 13.67
N ARG A 121 6.40 -0.75 13.32
CA ARG A 121 5.18 -0.18 12.74
C ARG A 121 5.50 0.74 11.58
N ILE A 122 4.56 0.88 10.67
CA ILE A 122 4.66 1.83 9.55
C ILE A 122 4.44 3.25 10.09
N GLN A 123 5.40 4.13 9.83
CA GLN A 123 5.32 5.56 10.09
C GLN A 123 4.89 6.33 8.84
N HIS A 124 5.30 5.87 7.68
CA HIS A 124 4.87 6.39 6.39
C HIS A 124 4.82 5.27 5.37
N THR A 125 3.81 5.27 4.52
CA THR A 125 3.76 4.44 3.32
C THR A 125 3.24 5.25 2.15
N GLY A 126 3.71 4.94 0.96
CA GLY A 126 3.19 5.59 -0.23
C GLY A 126 3.76 4.94 -1.48
N TYR A 127 3.12 5.16 -2.60
CA TYR A 127 3.64 4.68 -3.88
C TYR A 127 3.50 5.71 -4.98
N ARG A 128 4.31 5.53 -6.02
CA ARG A 128 4.17 6.21 -7.30
C ARG A 128 4.02 5.16 -8.39
N ARG A 129 3.01 5.35 -9.23
CA ARG A 129 2.75 4.47 -10.39
C ARG A 129 3.90 4.52 -11.38
N THR A 130 4.29 3.37 -11.86
CA THR A 130 5.12 3.24 -13.07
C THR A 130 4.24 3.11 -14.31
N PHE A 131 3.11 2.41 -14.19
CA PHE A 131 2.05 2.35 -15.18
C PHE A 131 0.75 1.87 -14.54
N GLU A 132 -0.35 2.03 -15.25
CA GLU A 132 -1.65 1.51 -14.87
C GLU A 132 -2.45 1.16 -16.13
N LEU A 133 -3.12 0.03 -16.10
CA LEU A 133 -4.07 -0.41 -17.11
C LEU A 133 -5.46 -0.34 -16.53
N THR A 134 -6.41 0.21 -17.27
CA THR A 134 -7.82 0.24 -16.90
C THR A 134 -8.68 -0.27 -18.04
N TRP A 135 -9.78 -0.94 -17.69
CA TRP A 135 -10.73 -1.43 -18.68
C TRP A 135 -12.13 -1.60 -18.07
N ASN A 136 -13.12 -1.66 -18.95
CA ASN A 136 -14.47 -2.07 -18.58
C ASN A 136 -14.60 -3.59 -18.64
N LEU A 137 -15.22 -4.21 -17.64
CA LEU A 137 -15.39 -5.68 -17.59
C LEU A 137 -16.30 -6.22 -18.70
N ASP A 138 -17.17 -5.38 -19.25
CA ASP A 138 -18.09 -5.74 -20.35
C ASP A 138 -17.44 -5.54 -21.73
N ASP A 139 -16.28 -4.83 -21.79
CA ASP A 139 -15.45 -4.65 -22.97
C ASP A 139 -13.96 -4.86 -22.65
N PRO A 140 -13.53 -6.10 -22.39
CA PRO A 140 -12.16 -6.39 -21.98
C PRO A 140 -11.11 -6.13 -23.07
N GLY A 141 -11.53 -5.90 -24.31
CA GLY A 141 -10.64 -5.49 -25.41
C GLY A 141 -10.29 -4.02 -25.40
N GLY A 142 -11.06 -3.18 -24.70
CA GLY A 142 -10.89 -1.73 -24.59
C GLY A 142 -9.97 -1.31 -23.45
N VAL A 143 -8.71 -1.77 -23.45
CA VAL A 143 -7.73 -1.42 -22.39
C VAL A 143 -7.16 -0.04 -22.62
N THR A 144 -7.20 0.81 -21.57
CA THR A 144 -6.52 2.11 -21.57
C THR A 144 -5.22 1.99 -20.78
N VAL A 145 -4.14 2.53 -21.36
CA VAL A 145 -2.80 2.54 -20.74
C VAL A 145 -2.52 3.93 -20.17
N HIS A 146 -2.14 3.99 -18.89
CA HIS A 146 -1.74 5.20 -18.21
C HIS A 146 -0.27 5.11 -17.80
N GLY A 147 0.51 6.12 -18.15
CA GLY A 147 1.89 6.28 -17.69
C GLY A 147 1.97 6.89 -16.27
N PRO A 148 3.18 7.14 -15.77
CA PRO A 148 3.41 7.60 -14.40
C PRO A 148 2.69 8.91 -14.04
N GLU A 149 2.49 9.80 -15.00
CA GLU A 149 1.94 11.15 -14.81
C GLU A 149 0.41 11.23 -14.98
N ALA A 150 -0.25 10.10 -15.26
CA ALA A 150 -1.66 10.11 -15.68
C ALA A 150 -2.68 10.40 -14.56
N ARG A 151 -2.25 10.52 -13.30
CA ARG A 151 -3.14 10.80 -12.16
C ARG A 151 -2.91 12.17 -11.54
N SER A 152 -3.19 13.21 -12.28
CA SER A 152 -3.49 14.53 -11.72
C SER A 152 -4.96 14.94 -11.96
N ARG A 153 -5.89 13.97 -11.95
CA ARG A 153 -7.31 14.28 -12.15
C ARG A 153 -8.15 13.50 -11.15
N HIS A 154 -8.34 14.12 -9.99
CA HIS A 154 -9.64 14.26 -9.30
C HIS A 154 -9.43 15.06 -8.03
#